data_de67606a47370d2d9406ff78dede29c6
#
_entry.id   de67606a47370d2d9406ff78dede29c6
#
_cell.length_a   1.000
_cell.length_b   1.000
_cell.length_c   1.000
_cell.angle_alpha   90.00
_cell.angle_beta   90.00
_cell.angle_gamma   90.00
#
_symmetry.space_group_name_H-M   'P 1'
#
loop_
_entity.id
_entity.type
_entity.pdbx_description
1 polymer ?
#
loop_
_entity_poly.entity_id
_entity_poly.type
_entity_poly.pdbx_seq_one_letter_code
_entity_poly.pdbx_strand_id
1 'polypeptide(L)'
;MIPKVSLPASRRMITLEVRRREFLTPGFACVTLGGPALRDLIVTGNDQAVRLFFPREGQSALRMPTVANEAWIAQLLVLPKAVRPWVRTLTIRRARPADGEIDIEFAVHGDAPLSNWVRRVRPGDPAGIFDMGTMYRLPEHARGQVLVGDETALPAILSILDGIPPSLPSEVFLEVAAAADIRSFEAPAGSRIHWFSRDDGDPRPGAVVLEAVRRAALPPGPLYAWTAGESRLATGVRRHLVDDRGVPKRDISFFGYWRLGRSTPG
;
A
#
# COMPACT_ATOMS: atom_id res chain seq x y z
N MET A 1 8.31 -8.45 17.03
CA MET A 1 7.40 -7.39 17.53
C MET A 1 6.38 -7.17 16.46
N ILE A 2 5.09 -7.34 16.73
CA ILE A 2 4.02 -7.07 15.78
C ILE A 2 3.92 -5.53 15.66
N PRO A 3 3.91 -4.97 14.44
CA PRO A 3 3.73 -3.54 14.26
C PRO A 3 2.44 -3.08 14.95
N LYS A 4 2.50 -1.99 15.70
CA LYS A 4 1.31 -1.43 16.35
C LYS A 4 0.45 -0.77 15.28
N VAL A 5 -0.62 -1.45 14.87
CA VAL A 5 -1.64 -0.88 13.98
C VAL A 5 -2.48 0.12 14.79
N SER A 6 -2.65 1.32 14.26
CA SER A 6 -3.62 2.28 14.77
C SER A 6 -4.96 2.03 14.07
N LEU A 7 -5.87 1.36 14.74
CA LEU A 7 -7.20 1.08 14.21
C LEU A 7 -8.13 2.28 14.40
N PRO A 8 -9.04 2.55 13.46
CA PRO A 8 -10.09 3.54 13.67
C PRO A 8 -11.04 3.08 14.77
N ALA A 9 -11.68 4.04 15.45
CA ALA A 9 -12.59 3.78 16.58
C ALA A 9 -13.78 2.88 16.19
N SER A 10 -14.22 2.96 14.95
CA SER A 10 -15.22 2.05 14.39
C SER A 10 -14.81 1.55 13.01
N ARG A 11 -15.02 0.27 12.76
CA ARG A 11 -14.76 -0.36 11.46
C ARG A 11 -16.05 -0.97 10.92
N ARG A 12 -16.28 -0.82 9.64
CA ARG A 12 -17.47 -1.34 8.96
C ARG A 12 -17.10 -2.00 7.64
N MET A 13 -17.89 -3.00 7.24
CA MET A 13 -17.90 -3.45 5.85
C MET A 13 -18.65 -2.40 5.04
N ILE A 14 -17.99 -1.83 4.05
CA ILE A 14 -18.54 -0.77 3.19
C ILE A 14 -18.66 -1.32 1.79
N THR A 15 -19.89 -1.39 1.26
CA THR A 15 -20.16 -1.72 -0.14
C THR A 15 -20.02 -0.45 -0.96
N LEU A 16 -19.31 -0.57 -2.08
CA LEU A 16 -18.95 0.51 -2.98
C LEU A 16 -19.20 0.10 -4.42
N GLU A 17 -19.12 1.06 -5.29
CA GLU A 17 -19.06 0.84 -6.73
C GLU A 17 -17.87 1.59 -7.35
N VAL A 18 -17.41 1.11 -8.47
CA VAL A 18 -16.38 1.79 -9.25
C VAL A 18 -16.97 3.05 -9.87
N ARG A 19 -16.32 4.19 -9.68
CA ARG A 19 -16.69 5.47 -10.33
C ARG A 19 -15.92 5.69 -11.62
N ARG A 20 -14.60 5.44 -11.56
CA ARG A 20 -13.71 5.58 -12.72
C ARG A 20 -12.47 4.72 -12.56
N ARG A 21 -11.81 4.46 -13.66
CA ARG A 21 -10.49 3.84 -13.72
C ARG A 21 -9.63 4.63 -14.69
N GLU A 22 -8.39 4.83 -14.32
CA GLU A 22 -7.37 5.51 -15.13
C GLU A 22 -6.05 4.73 -15.04
N PHE A 23 -5.34 4.58 -16.15
CA PHE A 23 -3.96 4.11 -16.16
C PHE A 23 -3.02 5.31 -16.02
N LEU A 24 -2.25 5.32 -14.94
CA LEU A 24 -1.29 6.38 -14.63
C LEU A 24 0.03 6.19 -15.37
N THR A 25 0.41 4.92 -15.55
CA THR A 25 1.56 4.44 -16.32
C THR A 25 1.22 3.05 -16.86
N PRO A 26 2.05 2.42 -17.72
CA PRO A 26 1.78 1.06 -18.18
C PRO A 26 1.59 0.03 -17.04
N GLY A 27 2.34 0.18 -15.93
CA GLY A 27 2.30 -0.72 -14.78
C GLY A 27 1.45 -0.21 -13.61
N PHE A 28 0.80 0.96 -13.70
CA PHE A 28 -0.02 1.50 -12.62
C PHE A 28 -1.39 1.97 -13.09
N ALA A 29 -2.42 1.62 -12.34
CA ALA A 29 -3.76 2.14 -12.52
C ALA A 29 -4.31 2.72 -11.21
N CYS A 30 -5.17 3.72 -11.32
CA CYS A 30 -5.99 4.25 -10.24
C CYS A 30 -7.45 3.85 -10.47
N VAL A 31 -8.10 3.30 -9.45
CA VAL A 31 -9.54 3.07 -9.44
C VAL A 31 -10.15 3.91 -8.34
N THR A 32 -11.11 4.76 -8.72
CA THR A 32 -11.92 5.51 -7.78
C THR A 32 -13.14 4.67 -7.42
N LEU A 33 -13.31 4.42 -6.12
CA LEU A 33 -14.48 3.76 -5.56
C LEU A 33 -15.36 4.79 -4.89
N GLY A 34 -16.67 4.65 -5.05
CA GLY A 34 -17.64 5.58 -4.49
C GLY A 34 -18.79 4.88 -3.77
N GLY A 35 -19.34 5.58 -2.78
CA GLY A 35 -20.51 5.14 -2.05
C GLY A 35 -20.87 6.07 -0.89
N PRO A 36 -22.16 6.19 -0.54
CA PRO A 36 -22.60 7.14 0.49
C PRO A 36 -22.00 6.87 1.88
N ALA A 37 -21.69 5.60 2.18
CA ALA A 37 -21.09 5.22 3.47
C ALA A 37 -19.62 5.69 3.65
N LEU A 38 -18.95 6.15 2.58
CA LEU A 38 -17.62 6.75 2.68
C LEU A 38 -17.65 8.15 3.30
N ARG A 39 -18.80 8.81 3.38
CA ARG A 39 -18.94 10.10 4.08
C ARG A 39 -18.61 10.00 5.56
N ASP A 40 -18.80 8.80 6.13
CA ASP A 40 -18.49 8.51 7.53
C ASP A 40 -17.13 7.80 7.70
N LEU A 41 -16.33 7.71 6.63
CA LEU A 41 -15.01 7.09 6.70
C LEU A 41 -14.09 7.95 7.58
N ILE A 42 -13.54 7.34 8.61
CA ILE A 42 -12.53 8.00 9.45
C ILE A 42 -11.20 7.93 8.68
N VAL A 43 -10.78 9.08 8.15
CA VAL A 43 -9.49 9.17 7.46
C VAL A 43 -8.40 9.29 8.51
N THR A 44 -7.62 8.23 8.68
CA THR A 44 -6.47 8.19 9.60
C THR A 44 -5.19 8.70 8.95
N GLY A 45 -5.22 8.92 7.63
CA GLY A 45 -4.10 9.43 6.84
C GLY A 45 -2.98 8.41 6.58
N ASN A 46 -1.88 8.90 6.04
CA ASN A 46 -0.66 8.14 5.81
C ASN A 46 -0.90 6.83 5.01
N ASP A 47 -0.42 5.70 5.52
CA ASP A 47 -0.55 4.39 4.89
C ASP A 47 -1.87 3.66 5.23
N GLN A 48 -2.98 4.39 5.40
CA GLN A 48 -4.28 3.77 5.74
C GLN A 48 -4.62 2.64 4.76
N ALA A 49 -4.69 1.43 5.29
CA ALA A 49 -4.90 0.23 4.52
C ALA A 49 -6.36 -0.24 4.62
N VAL A 50 -6.83 -0.89 3.56
CA VAL A 50 -8.14 -1.56 3.52
C VAL A 50 -8.01 -2.97 2.98
N ARG A 51 -8.92 -3.85 3.39
CA ARG A 51 -9.22 -5.07 2.65
C ARG A 51 -10.18 -4.70 1.53
N LEU A 52 -9.71 -4.73 0.29
CA LEU A 52 -10.56 -4.58 -0.88
C LEU A 52 -11.16 -5.93 -1.24
N PHE A 53 -12.49 -5.97 -1.33
CA PHE A 53 -13.28 -7.10 -1.84
C PHE A 53 -13.72 -6.78 -3.26
N PHE A 54 -13.51 -7.73 -4.18
CA PHE A 54 -13.89 -7.56 -5.58
C PHE A 54 -14.33 -8.89 -6.20
N PRO A 55 -15.24 -8.85 -7.21
CA PRO A 55 -15.78 -10.05 -7.83
C PRO A 55 -14.70 -10.89 -8.52
N ARG A 56 -14.87 -12.20 -8.50
CA ARG A 56 -14.13 -13.11 -9.38
C ARG A 56 -14.62 -12.96 -10.82
N GLU A 57 -13.83 -13.44 -11.74
CA GLU A 57 -14.25 -13.51 -13.13
C GLU A 57 -15.55 -14.31 -13.26
N GLY A 58 -16.48 -13.79 -14.09
CA GLY A 58 -17.82 -14.36 -14.24
C GLY A 58 -18.83 -14.02 -13.14
N GLN A 59 -18.43 -13.36 -12.06
CA GLN A 59 -19.36 -12.87 -11.03
C GLN A 59 -19.83 -11.46 -11.36
N SER A 60 -21.14 -11.26 -11.40
CA SER A 60 -21.79 -9.95 -11.61
C SER A 60 -22.16 -9.25 -10.30
N ALA A 61 -22.15 -9.97 -9.17
CA ALA A 61 -22.50 -9.46 -7.86
C ALA A 61 -21.37 -9.70 -6.84
N LEU A 62 -21.24 -8.81 -5.88
CA LEU A 62 -20.29 -8.92 -4.78
C LEU A 62 -21.00 -9.34 -3.50
N ARG A 63 -20.60 -10.45 -2.92
CA ARG A 63 -21.10 -10.89 -1.63
C ARG A 63 -20.11 -10.52 -0.53
N MET A 64 -20.40 -9.46 0.21
CA MET A 64 -19.59 -8.99 1.33
C MET A 64 -19.85 -9.81 2.60
N PRO A 65 -18.82 -10.00 3.46
CA PRO A 65 -19.05 -10.38 4.85
C PRO A 65 -19.92 -9.35 5.57
N THR A 66 -20.64 -9.80 6.60
CA THR A 66 -21.53 -8.93 7.39
C THR A 66 -20.95 -8.52 8.74
N VAL A 67 -19.92 -9.25 9.21
CA VAL A 67 -19.25 -8.95 10.49
C VAL A 67 -18.07 -7.99 10.27
N ALA A 68 -17.95 -7.00 11.15
CA ALA A 68 -16.95 -5.93 11.05
C ALA A 68 -15.79 -6.11 12.06
N ASN A 69 -15.39 -7.36 12.28
CA ASN A 69 -14.21 -7.74 13.07
C ASN A 69 -13.51 -8.91 12.36
N GLU A 70 -12.44 -9.43 12.92
CA GLU A 70 -11.61 -10.47 12.29
C GLU A 70 -12.36 -11.78 11.95
N ALA A 71 -13.55 -12.01 12.52
CA ALA A 71 -14.41 -13.15 12.19
C ALA A 71 -14.92 -13.11 10.73
N TRP A 72 -14.82 -11.96 10.03
CA TRP A 72 -15.13 -11.88 8.60
C TRP A 72 -14.35 -12.90 7.76
N ILE A 73 -13.13 -13.26 8.20
CA ILE A 73 -12.30 -14.25 7.52
C ILE A 73 -12.98 -15.63 7.53
N ALA A 74 -13.45 -16.04 8.71
CA ALA A 74 -14.19 -17.31 8.84
C ALA A 74 -15.48 -17.29 8.00
N GLN A 75 -16.23 -16.19 8.07
CA GLN A 75 -17.44 -16.01 7.25
C GLN A 75 -17.14 -16.10 5.76
N LEU A 76 -16.02 -15.50 5.31
CA LEU A 76 -15.61 -15.57 3.91
C LEU A 76 -15.23 -17.00 3.48
N LEU A 77 -14.50 -17.73 4.34
CA LEU A 77 -14.00 -19.06 4.01
C LEU A 77 -15.11 -20.10 3.86
N VAL A 78 -16.24 -19.95 4.57
CA VAL A 78 -17.41 -20.85 4.43
C VAL A 78 -18.26 -20.54 3.20
N LEU A 79 -18.06 -19.41 2.51
CA LEU A 79 -18.76 -19.13 1.25
C LEU A 79 -18.32 -20.10 0.15
N PRO A 80 -19.27 -20.65 -0.63
CA PRO A 80 -18.94 -21.40 -1.85
C PRO A 80 -18.02 -20.58 -2.77
N LYS A 81 -17.06 -21.25 -3.41
CA LYS A 81 -16.10 -20.57 -4.35
C LYS A 81 -16.81 -19.76 -5.43
N ALA A 82 -17.98 -20.22 -5.88
CA ALA A 82 -18.76 -19.54 -6.92
C ALA A 82 -19.25 -18.14 -6.53
N VAL A 83 -19.38 -17.84 -5.24
CA VAL A 83 -19.86 -16.53 -4.74
C VAL A 83 -18.85 -15.83 -3.83
N ARG A 84 -17.72 -16.49 -3.55
CA ARG A 84 -16.66 -15.94 -2.71
C ARG A 84 -15.88 -14.89 -3.49
N PRO A 85 -15.79 -13.63 -3.01
CA PRO A 85 -14.99 -12.60 -3.66
C PRO A 85 -13.49 -12.88 -3.53
N TRP A 86 -12.69 -12.16 -4.32
CA TRP A 86 -11.29 -11.95 -4.05
C TRP A 86 -11.12 -10.90 -2.95
N VAL A 87 -10.07 -11.03 -2.15
CA VAL A 87 -9.69 -10.04 -1.13
C VAL A 87 -8.22 -9.72 -1.25
N ARG A 88 -7.88 -8.41 -1.24
CA ARG A 88 -6.49 -7.95 -1.20
C ARG A 88 -6.36 -6.77 -0.23
N THR A 89 -5.21 -6.68 0.41
CA THR A 89 -4.87 -5.50 1.23
C THR A 89 -4.25 -4.46 0.33
N LEU A 90 -4.79 -3.25 0.39
CA LEU A 90 -4.37 -2.12 -0.43
C LEU A 90 -4.38 -0.85 0.41
N THR A 91 -3.70 0.16 -0.06
CA THR A 91 -3.67 1.48 0.59
C THR A 91 -4.71 2.40 -0.03
N ILE A 92 -5.41 3.17 0.79
CA ILE A 92 -6.18 4.32 0.32
C ILE A 92 -5.15 5.40 -0.08
N ARG A 93 -5.05 5.66 -1.39
CA ARG A 93 -4.13 6.68 -1.88
C ARG A 93 -4.65 8.09 -1.60
N ARG A 94 -5.94 8.30 -1.77
CA ARG A 94 -6.64 9.54 -1.44
C ARG A 94 -8.05 9.24 -0.95
N ALA A 95 -8.50 10.00 0.03
CA ALA A 95 -9.87 9.95 0.50
C ALA A 95 -10.53 11.32 0.35
N ARG A 96 -11.75 11.32 -0.16
CA ARG A 96 -12.63 12.49 -0.31
C ARG A 96 -14.00 12.19 0.31
N PRO A 97 -14.11 12.14 1.66
CA PRO A 97 -15.34 11.74 2.32
C PRO A 97 -16.52 12.64 1.95
N ALA A 98 -16.32 13.94 1.76
CA ALA A 98 -17.37 14.87 1.32
C ALA A 98 -18.02 14.45 -0.01
N ASP A 99 -17.22 13.92 -0.93
CA ASP A 99 -17.67 13.41 -2.23
C ASP A 99 -18.15 11.96 -2.16
N GLY A 100 -17.90 11.27 -1.03
CA GLY A 100 -18.14 9.84 -0.88
C GLY A 100 -17.23 8.99 -1.77
N GLU A 101 -15.97 9.40 -1.96
CA GLU A 101 -15.01 8.73 -2.85
C GLU A 101 -13.68 8.42 -2.16
N ILE A 102 -13.04 7.34 -2.61
CA ILE A 102 -11.64 7.02 -2.35
C ILE A 102 -10.94 6.60 -3.64
N ASP A 103 -9.64 6.92 -3.73
CA ASP A 103 -8.77 6.43 -4.79
C ASP A 103 -7.86 5.33 -4.24
N ILE A 104 -7.77 4.24 -4.97
CA ILE A 104 -6.81 3.16 -4.72
C ILE A 104 -5.95 3.01 -5.97
N GLU A 105 -4.63 3.06 -5.78
CA GLU A 105 -3.66 2.82 -6.85
C GLU A 105 -3.17 1.37 -6.80
N PHE A 106 -2.99 0.79 -7.97
CA PHE A 106 -2.65 -0.61 -8.18
C PHE A 106 -1.39 -0.76 -9.02
N ALA A 107 -0.44 -1.53 -8.55
CA ALA A 107 0.58 -2.09 -9.42
C ALA A 107 -0.05 -3.22 -10.26
N VAL A 108 -0.04 -3.05 -11.59
CA VAL A 108 -0.70 -3.93 -12.55
C VAL A 108 0.35 -4.72 -13.32
N HIS A 109 0.50 -5.98 -12.98
CA HIS A 109 1.50 -6.85 -13.61
C HIS A 109 0.96 -8.27 -13.83
N GLY A 110 1.46 -8.93 -14.87
CA GLY A 110 1.17 -10.34 -15.14
C GLY A 110 -0.31 -10.68 -15.25
N ASP A 111 -0.62 -11.95 -15.10
CA ASP A 111 -1.97 -12.54 -15.13
C ASP A 111 -2.41 -12.89 -13.70
N ALA A 112 -2.60 -11.86 -12.88
CA ALA A 112 -3.05 -12.01 -11.49
C ALA A 112 -4.52 -11.55 -11.33
N PRO A 113 -5.29 -12.16 -10.41
CA PRO A 113 -6.71 -11.82 -10.23
C PRO A 113 -6.98 -10.33 -10.04
N LEU A 114 -6.14 -9.63 -9.28
CA LEU A 114 -6.26 -8.19 -9.04
C LEU A 114 -5.97 -7.39 -10.32
N SER A 115 -4.87 -7.70 -11.01
CA SER A 115 -4.51 -7.04 -12.27
C SER A 115 -5.59 -7.24 -13.34
N ASN A 116 -6.16 -8.44 -13.42
CA ASN A 116 -7.24 -8.75 -14.37
C ASN A 116 -8.52 -7.98 -14.02
N TRP A 117 -8.86 -7.90 -12.74
CA TRP A 117 -9.99 -7.09 -12.30
C TRP A 117 -9.78 -5.62 -12.66
N VAL A 118 -8.63 -5.04 -12.35
CA VAL A 118 -8.31 -3.65 -12.66
C VAL A 118 -8.38 -3.37 -14.17
N ARG A 119 -7.90 -4.30 -15.02
CA ARG A 119 -7.95 -4.11 -16.49
C ARG A 119 -9.36 -4.10 -17.05
N ARG A 120 -10.30 -4.84 -16.45
CA ARG A 120 -11.68 -5.01 -16.99
C ARG A 120 -12.74 -4.16 -16.31
N VAL A 121 -12.47 -3.69 -15.08
CA VAL A 121 -13.47 -2.99 -14.25
C VAL A 121 -13.98 -1.73 -14.94
N ARG A 122 -15.29 -1.47 -14.77
CA ARG A 122 -16.04 -0.35 -15.38
C ARG A 122 -16.83 0.41 -14.31
N PRO A 123 -17.21 1.66 -14.57
CA PRO A 123 -18.13 2.38 -13.71
C PRO A 123 -19.41 1.56 -13.44
N GLY A 124 -19.84 1.52 -12.17
CA GLY A 124 -20.96 0.74 -11.69
C GLY A 124 -20.61 -0.68 -11.22
N ASP A 125 -19.42 -1.20 -11.53
CA ASP A 125 -19.00 -2.51 -11.03
C ASP A 125 -18.89 -2.51 -9.51
N PRO A 126 -19.34 -3.60 -8.83
CA PRO A 126 -19.34 -3.64 -7.38
C PRO A 126 -17.94 -3.85 -6.81
N ALA A 127 -17.67 -3.15 -5.71
CA ALA A 127 -16.50 -3.35 -4.85
C ALA A 127 -16.90 -3.19 -3.39
N GLY A 128 -16.00 -3.51 -2.48
CA GLY A 128 -16.23 -3.25 -1.06
C GLY A 128 -14.93 -3.17 -0.30
N ILE A 129 -14.97 -2.51 0.85
CA ILE A 129 -13.79 -2.36 1.70
C ILE A 129 -14.08 -2.71 3.16
N PHE A 130 -13.00 -3.07 3.87
CA PHE A 130 -12.95 -3.14 5.32
C PHE A 130 -11.69 -2.42 5.79
N ASP A 131 -11.84 -1.42 6.65
CA ASP A 131 -10.74 -0.58 7.11
C ASP A 131 -9.80 -1.36 8.03
N MET A 132 -8.51 -1.25 7.78
CA MET A 132 -7.43 -1.89 8.53
C MET A 132 -6.61 -0.88 9.35
N GLY A 133 -6.93 0.41 9.27
CA GLY A 133 -6.17 1.47 9.94
C GLY A 133 -4.82 1.76 9.30
N THR A 134 -3.95 2.41 10.07
CA THR A 134 -2.61 2.84 9.63
C THR A 134 -1.50 2.19 10.46
N MET A 135 -0.37 1.97 9.84
CA MET A 135 0.83 1.39 10.47
C MET A 135 2.00 2.37 10.50
N TYR A 136 1.95 3.43 9.72
CA TYR A 136 2.93 4.51 9.77
C TYR A 136 2.76 5.29 11.08
N ARG A 137 3.83 5.41 11.84
CA ARG A 137 3.83 6.13 13.10
C ARG A 137 5.18 6.79 13.32
N LEU A 138 5.28 8.03 12.90
CA LEU A 138 6.49 8.83 13.15
C LEU A 138 6.60 9.13 14.65
N PRO A 139 7.67 8.67 15.33
CA PRO A 139 7.88 8.99 16.74
C PRO A 139 8.25 10.46 16.92
N GLU A 140 7.84 11.09 18.02
CA GLU A 140 8.12 12.50 18.32
C GLU A 140 9.62 12.82 18.40
N HIS A 141 10.43 11.84 18.78
CA HIS A 141 11.88 12.01 18.86
C HIS A 141 12.58 11.91 17.48
N ALA A 142 11.91 11.40 16.44
CA ALA A 142 12.52 11.30 15.13
C ALA A 142 12.82 12.68 14.55
N ARG A 143 13.99 12.81 13.93
CA ARG A 143 14.47 14.05 13.28
C ARG A 143 14.58 13.87 11.76
N GLY A 144 14.36 12.68 11.27
CA GLY A 144 14.32 12.32 9.87
C GLY A 144 13.72 10.95 9.66
N GLN A 145 13.46 10.61 8.43
CA GLN A 145 12.93 9.29 8.10
C GLN A 145 13.53 8.70 6.83
N VAL A 146 13.40 7.38 6.73
CA VAL A 146 13.76 6.60 5.55
C VAL A 146 12.53 5.81 5.11
N LEU A 147 12.07 6.04 3.89
CA LEU A 147 10.95 5.33 3.29
C LEU A 147 11.48 4.46 2.14
N VAL A 148 11.20 3.16 2.20
CA VAL A 148 11.70 2.22 1.18
C VAL A 148 10.58 1.32 0.70
N GLY A 149 10.41 1.20 -0.62
CA GLY A 149 9.40 0.30 -1.16
C GLY A 149 9.60 -0.07 -2.62
N ASP A 150 8.96 -1.17 -3.00
CA ASP A 150 8.73 -1.51 -4.40
C ASP A 150 7.41 -0.92 -4.93
N GLU A 151 7.05 -1.24 -6.16
CA GLU A 151 5.83 -0.76 -6.83
C GLU A 151 4.56 -0.99 -6.00
N THR A 152 4.51 -2.05 -5.18
CA THR A 152 3.33 -2.36 -4.36
C THR A 152 3.19 -1.44 -3.15
N ALA A 153 4.30 -0.88 -2.68
CA ALA A 153 4.37 0.06 -1.56
C ALA A 153 4.28 1.53 -1.99
N LEU A 154 4.44 1.81 -3.28
CA LEU A 154 4.43 3.18 -3.81
C LEU A 154 3.20 3.99 -3.38
N PRO A 155 1.95 3.49 -3.47
CA PRO A 155 0.77 4.25 -3.04
C PRO A 155 0.80 4.63 -1.55
N ALA A 156 1.34 3.75 -0.69
CA ALA A 156 1.48 4.02 0.74
C ALA A 156 2.55 5.09 0.99
N ILE A 157 3.70 4.99 0.33
CA ILE A 157 4.79 5.99 0.47
C ILE A 157 4.31 7.36 0.01
N LEU A 158 3.60 7.45 -1.11
CA LEU A 158 3.02 8.71 -1.58
C LEU A 158 2.02 9.29 -0.58
N SER A 159 1.15 8.44 0.01
CA SER A 159 0.20 8.89 1.05
C SER A 159 0.90 9.34 2.32
N ILE A 160 2.01 8.68 2.72
CA ILE A 160 2.84 9.13 3.84
C ILE A 160 3.42 10.51 3.55
N LEU A 161 3.99 10.70 2.36
CA LEU A 161 4.59 11.98 1.96
C LEU A 161 3.56 13.13 1.94
N ASP A 162 2.33 12.86 1.49
CA ASP A 162 1.25 13.85 1.52
C ASP A 162 0.88 14.30 2.95
N GLY A 163 1.13 13.47 3.96
CA GLY A 163 0.72 13.70 5.36
C GLY A 163 1.81 14.16 6.31
N ILE A 164 3.07 14.29 5.87
CA ILE A 164 4.19 14.68 6.74
C ILE A 164 4.48 16.18 6.67
N PRO A 165 5.14 16.76 7.71
CA PRO A 165 5.62 18.15 7.63
C PRO A 165 6.58 18.34 6.45
N PRO A 166 6.43 19.42 5.66
CA PRO A 166 7.28 19.67 4.48
C PRO A 166 8.77 19.76 4.80
N SER A 167 9.14 20.13 6.02
CA SER A 167 10.52 20.28 6.45
C SER A 167 11.15 19.01 7.02
N LEU A 168 10.38 17.91 7.15
CA LEU A 168 10.93 16.67 7.70
C LEU A 168 11.93 16.04 6.72
N PRO A 169 13.23 15.90 7.11
CA PRO A 169 14.22 15.25 6.26
C PRO A 169 13.80 13.80 5.96
N SER A 170 13.58 13.50 4.69
CA SER A 170 13.08 12.21 4.24
C SER A 170 13.91 11.68 3.08
N GLU A 171 14.55 10.53 3.26
CA GLU A 171 15.19 9.77 2.17
C GLU A 171 14.22 8.71 1.69
N VAL A 172 13.85 8.76 0.43
CA VAL A 172 12.82 7.89 -0.16
C VAL A 172 13.43 7.07 -1.30
N PHE A 173 13.34 5.76 -1.18
CA PHE A 173 13.87 4.82 -2.16
C PHE A 173 12.72 4.00 -2.74
N LEU A 174 12.48 4.17 -4.04
CA LEU A 174 11.35 3.57 -4.74
C LEU A 174 11.86 2.70 -5.89
N GLU A 175 11.46 1.44 -5.90
CA GLU A 175 11.72 0.52 -7.01
C GLU A 175 10.44 0.27 -7.80
N VAL A 176 10.55 0.29 -9.11
CA VAL A 176 9.47 -0.08 -10.04
C VAL A 176 9.91 -1.19 -10.99
N ALA A 177 8.93 -1.88 -11.57
CA ALA A 177 9.20 -2.98 -12.50
C ALA A 177 9.90 -2.49 -13.77
N ALA A 178 9.45 -1.35 -14.33
CA ALA A 178 9.96 -0.78 -15.55
C ALA A 178 10.21 0.74 -15.41
N ALA A 179 11.18 1.26 -16.13
CA ALA A 179 11.47 2.70 -16.13
C ALA A 179 10.26 3.55 -16.59
N ALA A 180 9.41 3.00 -17.46
CA ALA A 180 8.16 3.63 -17.88
C ALA A 180 7.14 3.84 -16.75
N ASP A 181 7.37 3.23 -15.59
CA ASP A 181 6.51 3.38 -14.40
C ASP A 181 7.02 4.44 -13.42
N ILE A 182 8.18 5.02 -13.68
CA ILE A 182 8.68 6.20 -12.96
C ILE A 182 7.80 7.38 -13.31
N ARG A 183 7.28 8.04 -12.28
CA ARG A 183 6.42 9.21 -12.46
C ARG A 183 6.80 10.36 -11.52
N SER A 184 6.58 11.58 -11.97
CA SER A 184 6.73 12.76 -11.15
C SER A 184 5.56 12.89 -10.17
N PHE A 185 5.82 13.43 -9.00
CA PHE A 185 4.83 13.85 -8.02
C PHE A 185 5.40 15.00 -7.18
N GLU A 186 4.54 15.79 -6.58
CA GLU A 186 4.96 16.83 -5.66
C GLU A 186 5.40 16.17 -4.35
N ALA A 187 6.70 16.29 -4.05
CA ALA A 187 7.27 15.80 -2.80
C ALA A 187 7.46 16.96 -1.81
N PRO A 188 7.32 16.71 -0.48
CA PRO A 188 7.67 17.68 0.54
C PRO A 188 9.11 18.18 0.37
N ALA A 189 9.37 19.48 0.62
CA ALA A 189 10.67 20.11 0.36
C ALA A 189 11.86 19.46 1.08
N GLY A 190 11.62 18.81 2.22
CA GLY A 190 12.63 18.03 2.95
C GLY A 190 12.91 16.65 2.38
N SER A 191 12.25 16.23 1.31
CA SER A 191 12.35 14.88 0.77
C SER A 191 13.31 14.78 -0.39
N ARG A 192 14.14 13.73 -0.39
CA ARG A 192 14.94 13.32 -1.56
C ARG A 192 14.41 11.97 -2.05
N ILE A 193 14.05 11.93 -3.33
CA ILE A 193 13.40 10.77 -3.95
C ILE A 193 14.41 10.10 -4.90
N HIS A 194 14.65 8.82 -4.67
CA HIS A 194 15.52 7.99 -5.48
C HIS A 194 14.68 6.91 -6.17
N TRP A 195 14.63 6.95 -7.49
CA TRP A 195 13.95 5.95 -8.29
C TRP A 195 14.93 4.93 -8.84
N PHE A 196 14.49 3.69 -8.83
CA PHE A 196 15.19 2.53 -9.39
C PHE A 196 14.24 1.73 -10.26
N SER A 197 14.73 1.28 -11.41
CA SER A 197 14.03 0.39 -12.33
C SER A 197 14.73 -0.95 -12.39
N ARG A 198 13.96 -2.04 -12.43
CA ARG A 198 14.52 -3.37 -12.66
C ARG A 198 14.97 -3.60 -14.09
N ASP A 199 14.56 -2.74 -15.05
CA ASP A 199 15.08 -2.77 -16.42
C ASP A 199 16.59 -2.46 -16.48
N ASP A 200 17.09 -1.70 -15.52
CA ASP A 200 18.46 -1.18 -15.51
C ASP A 200 19.44 -2.07 -14.73
N GLY A 201 19.02 -3.24 -14.22
CA GLY A 201 19.91 -4.01 -13.35
C GLY A 201 19.42 -5.41 -13.00
N ASP A 202 19.47 -5.73 -11.71
CA ASP A 202 19.05 -7.04 -11.19
C ASP A 202 17.53 -7.19 -11.29
N PRO A 203 17.00 -8.19 -12.02
CA PRO A 203 15.56 -8.38 -12.18
C PRO A 203 14.86 -8.86 -10.89
N ARG A 204 15.62 -9.21 -9.85
CA ARG A 204 15.05 -9.66 -8.58
C ARG A 204 14.44 -8.47 -7.82
N PRO A 205 13.13 -8.51 -7.50
CA PRO A 205 12.48 -7.43 -6.77
C PRO A 205 13.20 -7.10 -5.47
N GLY A 206 13.45 -5.80 -5.24
CA GLY A 206 14.09 -5.29 -4.06
C GLY A 206 15.62 -5.35 -4.03
N ALA A 207 16.29 -6.01 -4.99
CA ALA A 207 17.74 -6.17 -4.95
C ALA A 207 18.47 -4.84 -5.18
N VAL A 208 18.06 -4.09 -6.18
CA VAL A 208 18.70 -2.82 -6.56
C VAL A 208 18.47 -1.75 -5.48
N VAL A 209 17.23 -1.61 -5.04
CA VAL A 209 16.89 -0.60 -4.03
C VAL A 209 17.52 -0.92 -2.67
N LEU A 210 17.62 -2.18 -2.27
CA LEU A 210 18.30 -2.58 -1.02
C LEU A 210 19.77 -2.19 -1.04
N GLU A 211 20.45 -2.41 -2.17
CA GLU A 211 21.87 -2.05 -2.32
C GLU A 211 22.05 -0.53 -2.31
N ALA A 212 21.13 0.22 -2.91
CA ALA A 212 21.13 1.67 -2.86
C ALA A 212 20.97 2.20 -1.42
N VAL A 213 20.06 1.63 -0.63
CA VAL A 213 19.86 1.98 0.79
C VAL A 213 21.14 1.71 1.60
N ARG A 214 21.84 0.62 1.32
CA ARG A 214 23.10 0.27 2.01
C ARG A 214 24.20 1.32 1.80
N ARG A 215 24.26 1.92 0.61
CA ARG A 215 25.28 2.92 0.23
C ARG A 215 24.87 4.35 0.55
N ALA A 216 23.60 4.58 0.83
CA ALA A 216 23.09 5.93 1.00
C ALA A 216 23.62 6.62 2.27
N ALA A 217 23.83 7.94 2.15
CA ALA A 217 23.93 8.81 3.30
C ALA A 217 22.51 9.10 3.80
N LEU A 218 22.21 8.63 5.00
CA LEU A 218 20.90 8.82 5.63
C LEU A 218 20.86 10.15 6.41
N PRO A 219 19.66 10.72 6.66
CA PRO A 219 19.53 11.92 7.48
C PRO A 219 20.17 11.74 8.86
N PRO A 220 20.81 12.77 9.41
CA PRO A 220 21.44 12.68 10.74
C PRO A 220 20.39 12.65 11.86
N GLY A 221 20.78 12.10 13.00
CA GLY A 221 19.98 12.06 14.23
C GLY A 221 19.09 10.83 14.36
N PRO A 222 18.16 10.86 15.33
CA PRO A 222 17.19 9.76 15.49
C PRO A 222 16.32 9.61 14.24
N LEU A 223 16.38 8.42 13.64
CA LEU A 223 15.63 8.10 12.41
C LEU A 223 14.43 7.23 12.70
N TYR A 224 13.35 7.48 11.97
CA TYR A 224 12.28 6.51 11.77
C TYR A 224 12.41 5.87 10.40
N ALA A 225 12.15 4.58 10.30
CA ALA A 225 12.13 3.90 9.03
C ALA A 225 10.79 3.19 8.79
N TRP A 226 10.28 3.34 7.59
CA TRP A 226 9.12 2.59 7.10
C TRP A 226 9.50 1.90 5.80
N THR A 227 9.30 0.58 5.73
CA THR A 227 9.62 -0.19 4.52
C THR A 227 8.54 -1.22 4.25
N ALA A 228 8.12 -1.32 2.98
CA ALA A 228 7.16 -2.32 2.53
C ALA A 228 7.44 -2.80 1.11
N GLY A 229 6.81 -3.90 0.73
CA GLY A 229 6.95 -4.50 -0.60
C GLY A 229 7.29 -5.99 -0.52
N GLU A 230 8.19 -6.46 -1.39
CA GLU A 230 8.66 -7.85 -1.34
C GLU A 230 9.28 -8.17 0.02
N SER A 231 8.95 -9.33 0.57
CA SER A 231 9.32 -9.71 1.94
C SER A 231 10.82 -9.70 2.22
N ARG A 232 11.67 -10.03 1.21
CA ARG A 232 13.12 -10.00 1.36
C ARG A 232 13.66 -8.58 1.37
N LEU A 233 13.05 -7.66 0.58
CA LEU A 233 13.37 -6.25 0.61
C LEU A 233 13.10 -5.68 2.01
N ALA A 234 11.87 -5.80 2.49
CA ALA A 234 11.49 -5.25 3.78
C ALA A 234 12.35 -5.80 4.93
N THR A 235 12.64 -7.10 4.92
CA THR A 235 13.50 -7.74 5.93
C THR A 235 14.97 -7.32 5.79
N GLY A 236 15.46 -7.18 4.55
CA GLY A 236 16.84 -6.77 4.25
C GLY A 236 17.12 -5.36 4.70
N VAL A 237 16.23 -4.41 4.37
CA VAL A 237 16.30 -3.01 4.82
C VAL A 237 16.30 -2.93 6.34
N ARG A 238 15.33 -3.61 7.00
CA ARG A 238 15.28 -3.63 8.47
C ARG A 238 16.57 -4.15 9.08
N ARG A 239 17.11 -5.26 8.55
CA ARG A 239 18.35 -5.84 9.07
C ARG A 239 19.50 -4.85 8.94
N HIS A 240 19.70 -4.27 7.77
CA HIS A 240 20.72 -3.27 7.51
C HIS A 240 20.61 -2.06 8.47
N LEU A 241 19.41 -1.50 8.62
CA LEU A 241 19.21 -0.34 9.49
C LEU A 241 19.49 -0.65 10.97
N VAL A 242 19.15 -1.86 11.44
CA VAL A 242 19.44 -2.29 12.82
C VAL A 242 20.92 -2.60 13.00
N ASP A 243 21.47 -3.47 12.16
CA ASP A 243 22.78 -4.10 12.43
C ASP A 243 23.95 -3.20 12.00
N ASP A 244 23.79 -2.46 10.88
CA ASP A 244 24.86 -1.65 10.30
C ASP A 244 24.72 -0.14 10.60
N ARG A 245 23.48 0.34 10.85
CA ARG A 245 23.20 1.77 11.08
C ARG A 245 22.75 2.09 12.51
N GLY A 246 22.54 1.09 13.36
CA GLY A 246 22.19 1.27 14.75
C GLY A 246 20.79 1.84 15.02
N VAL A 247 19.88 1.81 14.02
CA VAL A 247 18.51 2.30 14.19
C VAL A 247 17.77 1.38 15.15
N PRO A 248 17.15 1.90 16.23
CA PRO A 248 16.43 1.07 17.18
C PRO A 248 15.28 0.31 16.53
N LYS A 249 15.12 -0.97 16.85
CA LYS A 249 14.05 -1.82 16.28
C LYS A 249 12.63 -1.25 16.45
N ARG A 250 12.41 -0.47 17.53
CA ARG A 250 11.13 0.18 17.81
C ARG A 250 10.80 1.32 16.85
N ASP A 251 11.81 1.88 16.19
CA ASP A 251 11.71 3.01 15.28
C ASP A 251 11.68 2.54 13.81
N ILE A 252 11.49 1.23 13.57
CA ILE A 252 11.38 0.63 12.25
C ILE A 252 10.04 -0.09 12.11
N SER A 253 9.23 0.35 11.15
CA SER A 253 8.05 -0.35 10.65
C SER A 253 8.40 -1.05 9.33
N PHE A 254 8.13 -2.36 9.24
CA PHE A 254 8.46 -3.12 8.04
C PHE A 254 7.36 -4.14 7.72
N PHE A 255 7.02 -4.29 6.42
CA PHE A 255 5.90 -5.11 5.99
C PHE A 255 6.22 -5.85 4.69
N GLY A 256 6.12 -7.17 4.72
CA GLY A 256 6.12 -7.98 3.50
C GLY A 256 4.71 -7.97 2.89
N TYR A 257 4.48 -7.16 1.88
CA TYR A 257 3.19 -7.10 1.19
C TYR A 257 3.00 -8.33 0.30
N TRP A 258 4.08 -8.82 -0.25
CA TRP A 258 4.10 -10.02 -1.08
C TRP A 258 5.42 -10.78 -0.96
N ARG A 259 5.48 -11.95 -1.55
CA ARG A 259 6.69 -12.77 -1.58
C ARG A 259 6.83 -13.44 -2.93
N LEU A 260 7.99 -13.27 -3.56
CA LEU A 260 8.33 -13.90 -4.84
C LEU A 260 8.14 -15.43 -4.75
N GLY A 261 7.44 -16.00 -5.73
CA GLY A 261 7.16 -17.44 -5.79
C GLY A 261 6.06 -17.92 -4.84
N ARG A 262 5.33 -17.03 -4.15
CA ARG A 262 4.17 -17.38 -3.33
C ARG A 262 2.97 -16.52 -3.68
N SER A 263 1.85 -17.15 -4.03
CA SER A 263 0.58 -16.45 -4.14
C SER A 263 -0.09 -16.35 -2.78
N THR A 264 -0.68 -15.19 -2.48
CA THR A 264 -1.54 -15.05 -1.30
C THR A 264 -2.84 -15.80 -1.57
N PRO A 265 -3.28 -16.71 -0.67
CA PRO A 265 -4.60 -17.33 -0.80
C PRO A 265 -5.67 -16.24 -0.87
N GLY A 266 -6.60 -16.40 -1.80
CA GLY A 266 -7.78 -15.54 -1.93
C GLY A 266 -8.98 -16.12 -1.24
#